data_964967bb6f61e3f5e34cbd2bc94a6760
#
_entry.id   964967bb6f61e3f5e34cbd2bc94a6760
#
_cell.length_a   1.000
_cell.length_b   1.000
_cell.length_c   1.000
_cell.angle_alpha   90.00
_cell.angle_beta   90.00
_cell.angle_gamma   90.00
#
_symmetry.space_group_name_H-M   'P 1'
#
loop_
_entity.id
_entity.type
_entity.pdbx_description
1 polymer ?
#
loop_
_entity_poly.entity_id
_entity_poly.type
_entity_poly.pdbx_seq_one_letter_code
_entity_poly.pdbx_strand_id
1 'polypeptide(L)' 'MEKVKKNDVIQINEKFKGSGWIGCLMIVDEVKSWGVQAYLHVPMQGDAYLRIKHGEYDVIGKAAMVAKRDDDDE' A
#
# COMPACT_ATOMS: atom_id res chain seq x y z
N MET A 1 8.27 -10.73 -13.53
CA MET A 1 7.66 -10.33 -12.28
C MET A 1 7.98 -8.89 -11.96
N GLU A 2 6.97 -8.12 -11.65
CA GLU A 2 7.21 -6.74 -11.40
C GLU A 2 7.59 -6.46 -9.99
N LYS A 3 8.45 -5.51 -9.80
CA LYS A 3 8.85 -5.13 -8.47
C LYS A 3 7.93 -4.05 -7.95
N VAL A 4 7.53 -4.20 -6.71
CA VAL A 4 6.74 -3.18 -6.06
C VAL A 4 7.62 -1.96 -5.81
N LYS A 5 7.01 -0.78 -5.86
CA LYS A 5 7.73 0.46 -5.65
C LYS A 5 6.97 1.34 -4.68
N LYS A 6 7.67 2.33 -4.17
CA LYS A 6 7.03 3.32 -3.31
C LYS A 6 5.88 3.97 -4.07
N ASN A 7 4.79 4.18 -3.37
CA ASN A 7 3.57 4.78 -3.91
C ASN A 7 2.74 3.84 -4.76
N ASP A 8 3.11 2.58 -4.83
CA ASP A 8 2.23 1.62 -5.47
C ASP A 8 1.07 1.33 -4.55
N VAL A 9 -0.06 1.01 -5.14
CA VAL A 9 -1.23 0.59 -4.38
C VAL A 9 -1.24 -0.92 -4.36
N ILE A 10 -1.33 -1.49 -3.18
CA ILE A 10 -1.33 -2.94 -3.03
C ILE A 10 -2.60 -3.37 -2.32
N GLN A 11 -2.97 -4.61 -2.53
CA GLN A 11 -4.10 -5.20 -1.84
C GLN A 11 -3.57 -6.37 -1.02
N ILE A 12 -3.92 -6.41 0.24
CA ILE A 12 -3.45 -7.46 1.12
C ILE A 12 -4.19 -8.75 0.80
N ASN A 13 -3.42 -9.82 0.56
CA ASN A 13 -4.03 -11.07 0.16
C ASN A 13 -4.15 -12.02 1.34
N GLU A 14 -4.68 -13.20 1.05
CA GLU A 14 -5.04 -14.13 2.12
C GLU A 14 -3.85 -14.74 2.82
N LYS A 15 -2.65 -14.54 2.32
CA LYS A 15 -1.48 -15.08 2.98
C LYS A 15 -1.05 -14.26 4.17
N PHE A 16 -1.58 -13.03 4.28
CA PHE A 16 -1.25 -12.18 5.40
C PHE A 16 -1.93 -12.70 6.65
N LYS A 17 -1.22 -12.67 7.77
CA LYS A 17 -1.76 -13.27 8.98
C LYS A 17 -2.86 -12.49 9.66
N GLY A 18 -2.90 -11.20 9.48
CA GLY A 18 -3.95 -10.41 10.12
C GLY A 18 -5.21 -10.45 9.30
N SER A 19 -6.09 -11.36 9.61
CA SER A 19 -7.26 -11.57 8.77
C SER A 19 -8.13 -10.34 8.58
N GLY A 20 -8.14 -9.45 9.53
CA GLY A 20 -8.95 -8.25 9.39
C GLY A 20 -8.43 -7.30 8.33
N TRP A 21 -7.22 -7.50 7.85
CA TRP A 21 -6.65 -6.63 6.83
C TRP A 21 -6.74 -7.21 5.43
N ILE A 22 -7.14 -8.46 5.30
CA ILE A 22 -7.20 -9.10 3.99
C ILE A 22 -8.19 -8.36 3.11
N GLY A 23 -7.75 -8.04 1.91
CA GLY A 23 -8.59 -7.29 0.98
C GLY A 23 -8.43 -5.80 1.05
N CYS A 24 -7.72 -5.30 2.06
CA CYS A 24 -7.54 -3.86 2.19
C CYS A 24 -6.56 -3.33 1.17
N LEU A 25 -6.81 -2.12 0.71
CA LEU A 25 -5.92 -1.44 -0.22
C LEU A 25 -5.04 -0.50 0.58
N MET A 26 -3.75 -0.55 0.32
CA MET A 26 -2.81 0.29 1.04
C MET A 26 -1.79 0.86 0.07
N ILE A 27 -1.13 1.91 0.48
CA ILE A 27 -0.14 2.58 -0.35
C ILE A 27 1.23 2.29 0.22
N VAL A 28 2.14 1.88 -0.64
CA VAL A 28 3.49 1.51 -0.22
C VAL A 28 4.27 2.77 0.16
N ASP A 29 4.78 2.77 1.38
CA ASP A 29 5.59 3.87 1.87
C ASP A 29 7.07 3.58 1.69
N GLU A 30 7.48 2.35 1.95
CA GLU A 30 8.86 1.94 1.77
C GLU A 30 8.93 0.50 1.33
N VAL A 31 9.91 0.19 0.52
CA VAL A 31 10.13 -1.18 0.06
C VAL A 31 11.37 -1.71 0.75
N LYS A 32 11.25 -2.85 1.38
CA LYS A 32 12.34 -3.47 2.12
C LYS A 32 12.68 -4.82 1.51
N SER A 33 13.79 -5.41 1.93
CA SER A 33 14.15 -6.71 1.41
C SER A 33 13.15 -7.78 1.82
N TRP A 34 12.54 -7.64 2.98
CA TRP A 34 11.60 -8.63 3.48
C TRP A 34 10.16 -8.38 3.04
N GLY A 35 9.87 -7.19 2.59
CA GLY A 35 8.50 -6.86 2.22
C GLY A 35 8.34 -5.37 2.03
N VAL A 36 7.20 -4.85 2.42
CA VAL A 36 6.92 -3.43 2.28
C VAL A 36 6.31 -2.90 3.55
N GLN A 37 6.48 -1.60 3.76
CA GLN A 37 5.77 -0.89 4.80
C GLN A 37 4.74 -0.05 4.05
N ALA A 38 3.49 -0.25 4.35
CA ALA A 38 2.41 0.43 3.64
C ALA A 38 1.51 1.14 4.63
N TYR A 39 0.71 2.06 4.14
CA TYR A 39 -0.18 2.81 5.01
C TYR A 39 -1.56 2.95 4.39
N LEU A 40 -2.52 3.20 5.26
CA LEU A 40 -3.89 3.43 4.87
C LEU A 40 -4.36 4.64 5.64
N HIS A 41 -4.94 5.61 4.95
CA HIS A 41 -5.46 6.79 5.62
C HIS A 41 -6.83 6.49 6.21
N VAL A 42 -6.96 6.64 7.51
CA VAL A 42 -8.23 6.38 8.16
C VAL A 42 -8.82 7.73 8.56
N PRO A 43 -9.95 8.11 8.01
CA PRO A 43 -10.54 9.41 8.32
C PRO A 43 -10.68 9.60 9.82
N MET A 44 -10.27 10.77 10.27
CA MET A 44 -10.39 11.17 11.66
C MET A 44 -9.47 10.42 12.61
N GLN A 45 -8.70 9.48 12.12
CA GLN A 45 -7.76 8.78 12.98
C GLN A 45 -6.33 8.87 12.52
N GLY A 46 -6.12 9.30 11.28
CA GLY A 46 -4.77 9.41 10.76
C GLY A 46 -4.38 8.18 9.97
N ASP A 47 -3.09 8.02 9.76
CA ASP A 47 -2.61 6.93 8.93
C ASP A 47 -2.31 5.70 9.76
N ALA A 48 -2.68 4.57 9.24
CA ALA A 48 -2.36 3.29 9.86
C ALA A 48 -1.28 2.64 9.00
N TYR A 49 -0.18 2.22 9.63
CA TYR A 49 0.93 1.62 8.93
C TYR A 49 1.00 0.13 9.20
N LEU A 50 1.42 -0.63 8.21
CA LEU A 50 1.47 -2.07 8.33
C LEU A 50 2.71 -2.58 7.63
N ARG A 51 3.32 -3.63 8.18
CA ARG A 51 4.47 -4.28 7.57
C ARG A 51 3.98 -5.56 6.93
N ILE A 52 4.22 -5.69 5.64
CA ILE A 52 3.68 -6.79 4.87
C ILE A 52 4.80 -7.49 4.12
N LYS A 53 4.92 -8.80 4.29
CA LYS A 53 6.00 -9.52 3.64
C LYS A 53 5.72 -9.67 2.16
N HIS A 54 6.80 -9.76 1.39
CA HIS A 54 6.65 -10.03 -0.03
C HIS A 54 5.86 -11.33 -0.18
N GLY A 55 4.90 -11.32 -1.10
CA GLY A 55 4.04 -12.47 -1.27
C GLY A 55 2.72 -12.37 -0.55
N GLU A 56 2.59 -11.43 0.38
CA GLU A 56 1.34 -11.28 1.13
C GLU A 56 0.50 -10.14 0.59
N TYR A 57 0.83 -9.63 -0.57
CA TYR A 57 0.08 -8.55 -1.19
C TYR A 57 0.15 -8.68 -2.70
N ASP A 58 -0.75 -8.00 -3.39
CA ASP A 58 -0.74 -7.92 -4.83
C ASP A 58 -0.70 -6.46 -5.23
N VAL A 59 0.11 -6.14 -6.22
CA VAL A 59 0.22 -4.76 -6.69
C VAL A 59 -0.91 -4.51 -7.68
N ILE A 60 -1.73 -3.51 -7.43
CA ILE A 60 -2.87 -3.26 -8.28
C ILE A 60 -2.86 -1.89 -8.95
N GLY A 61 -1.98 -1.00 -8.58
CA GLY A 61 -1.96 0.30 -9.22
C GLY A 61 -0.91 1.20 -8.66
N LYS A 62 -1.03 2.49 -8.98
CA LYS A 62 -0.09 3.48 -8.53
C LYS A 62 -0.82 4.66 -7.94
N ALA A 63 -0.48 5.01 -6.72
CA ALA A 63 -1.13 6.11 -6.05
C ALA A 63 -0.60 7.46 -6.52
N ALA A 64 0.59 7.46 -7.06
CA ALA A 64 1.19 8.72 -7.45
C ALA A 64 0.38 9.48 -8.46
N MET A 65 -0.41 8.78 -9.25
CA MET A 65 -1.20 9.48 -10.23
C MET A 65 -2.24 10.36 -9.60
N VAL A 66 -2.80 9.91 -8.51
CA VAL A 66 -3.83 10.70 -7.85
C VAL A 66 -3.22 11.95 -7.25
N ALA A 67 -2.09 11.79 -6.61
CA ALA A 67 -1.45 12.93 -6.00
C ALA A 67 -1.05 13.96 -7.05
N LYS A 68 -0.63 13.48 -8.19
CA LYS A 68 -0.22 14.40 -9.21
C LYS A 68 -1.34 15.24 -9.72
N ARG A 69 -2.51 14.67 -9.82
CA ARG A 69 -3.63 15.45 -10.26
C ARG A 69 -3.93 16.58 -9.33
N ASP A 70 -3.78 16.33 -8.05
CA ASP A 70 -4.06 17.40 -7.10
C ASP A 70 -3.11 18.54 -7.29
N ASP A 71 -1.89 18.27 -7.60
CA ASP A 71 -0.96 19.35 -7.77
C ASP A 71 -1.27 20.17 -8.97
N ASP A 72 -1.81 19.59 -9.97
CA ASP A 72 -2.10 20.35 -11.15
C ASP A 72 -3.13 21.37 -10.96
N ASP A 73 -3.87 21.30 -9.93
CA ASP A 73 -4.91 22.24 -9.71
C ASP A 73 -4.43 23.59 -9.45
N GLU A 74 -3.26 23.74 -9.22
CA GLU A 74 -2.84 25.02 -8.88
C GLU A 74 -2.64 25.87 -9.86
#